data_9ffe27b450671e25b719e0e2880931bf
#
_entry.id   9ffe27b450671e25b719e0e2880931bf
#
_cell.length_a   1.000
_cell.length_b   1.000
_cell.length_c   1.000
_cell.angle_alpha   90.00
_cell.angle_beta   90.00
_cell.angle_gamma   90.00
#
_symmetry.space_group_name_H-M   'P 1'
#
loop_
_entity.id
_entity.type
_entity.pdbx_description
1 polymer ?
#
loop_
_entity_poly.entity_id
_entity_poly.type
_entity_poly.pdbx_seq_one_letter_code
_entity_poly.pdbx_strand_id
1 'polypeptide(L)'
;MAKQTTSLRVLRGILCGTGAAVIGVYAGFCVYYHGHYFPHTTIGGISCGNQTADDLEAKNIASAQNYQLHITDRKGNKYTLSGSDFSYTYKRSGEEQSLVKQQKILLWPVALFQKHQIDLNRSFHYDETALNQLTDALAIFDPSYIEAPENAHLRITDDDYTIVNETPGNTPIRDEIIKEIQKAIDDQETTLTLSDACYEKPSVTADDQQIADTVSQLDRYMAATVT
;
A
#
# COMPACT_ATOMS: atom_id res chain seq x y z
N MET A 1 17.52 -50.26 -56.14
CA MET A 1 18.31 -49.73 -54.95
C MET A 1 18.50 -48.21 -54.95
N ALA A 2 18.47 -47.49 -56.06
CA ALA A 2 18.71 -46.01 -56.12
C ALA A 2 17.62 -45.12 -55.45
N LYS A 3 16.34 -45.55 -55.45
CA LYS A 3 15.23 -44.74 -54.90
C LYS A 3 15.25 -44.65 -53.33
N GLN A 4 15.81 -45.64 -52.65
CA GLN A 4 15.89 -45.65 -51.16
C GLN A 4 16.98 -44.73 -50.64
N THR A 5 18.09 -44.57 -51.36
CA THR A 5 19.20 -43.69 -50.96
C THR A 5 18.88 -42.22 -51.12
N THR A 6 18.03 -41.84 -52.07
CA THR A 6 17.60 -40.45 -52.31
C THR A 6 16.63 -40.01 -51.16
N SER A 7 15.70 -40.89 -50.71
CA SER A 7 14.80 -40.59 -49.62
C SER A 7 15.53 -40.39 -48.28
N LEU A 8 16.55 -41.16 -48.01
CA LEU A 8 17.38 -41.03 -46.81
C LEU A 8 18.22 -39.74 -46.78
N ARG A 9 18.73 -39.29 -47.95
CA ARG A 9 19.45 -38.05 -48.04
C ARG A 9 18.53 -36.82 -47.84
N VAL A 10 17.35 -36.86 -48.43
CA VAL A 10 16.33 -35.78 -48.23
C VAL A 10 15.85 -35.78 -46.74
N LEU A 11 15.60 -36.92 -46.13
CA LEU A 11 15.22 -37.02 -44.72
C LEU A 11 16.32 -36.47 -43.77
N ARG A 12 17.60 -36.83 -44.05
CA ARG A 12 18.74 -36.26 -43.32
C ARG A 12 18.86 -34.77 -43.51
N GLY A 13 18.64 -34.23 -44.72
CA GLY A 13 18.64 -32.79 -44.99
C GLY A 13 17.57 -32.05 -44.23
N ILE A 14 16.34 -32.60 -44.18
CA ILE A 14 15.24 -32.05 -43.41
C ILE A 14 15.54 -32.09 -41.91
N LEU A 15 16.05 -33.22 -41.41
CA LEU A 15 16.39 -33.34 -39.98
C LEU A 15 17.52 -32.39 -39.56
N CYS A 16 18.56 -32.24 -40.35
CA CYS A 16 19.62 -31.26 -40.11
C CYS A 16 19.13 -29.81 -40.19
N GLY A 17 18.27 -29.51 -41.14
CA GLY A 17 17.66 -28.18 -41.31
C GLY A 17 16.76 -27.77 -40.16
N THR A 18 15.90 -28.69 -39.71
CA THR A 18 15.04 -28.47 -38.54
C THR A 18 15.86 -28.34 -37.25
N GLY A 19 16.89 -29.19 -37.06
CA GLY A 19 17.79 -29.07 -35.92
C GLY A 19 18.52 -27.73 -35.85
N ALA A 20 19.04 -27.25 -36.99
CA ALA A 20 19.68 -25.93 -37.08
C ALA A 20 18.71 -24.77 -36.78
N ALA A 21 17.47 -24.85 -37.28
CA ALA A 21 16.45 -23.86 -36.99
C ALA A 21 16.09 -23.80 -35.49
N VAL A 22 15.91 -24.97 -34.85
CA VAL A 22 15.62 -25.05 -33.39
C VAL A 22 16.77 -24.44 -32.58
N ILE A 23 18.03 -24.78 -32.92
CA ILE A 23 19.20 -24.18 -32.24
C ILE A 23 19.25 -22.69 -32.45
N GLY A 24 18.96 -22.20 -33.66
CA GLY A 24 18.92 -20.77 -33.97
C GLY A 24 17.87 -20.01 -33.16
N VAL A 25 16.65 -20.55 -33.06
CA VAL A 25 15.57 -20.00 -32.22
C VAL A 25 15.97 -20.01 -30.76
N TYR A 26 16.51 -21.13 -30.26
CA TYR A 26 16.96 -21.24 -28.88
C TYR A 26 18.03 -20.19 -28.53
N ALA A 27 19.05 -20.05 -29.36
CA ALA A 27 20.12 -19.06 -29.19
C ALA A 27 19.57 -17.62 -29.28
N GLY A 28 18.63 -17.36 -30.20
CA GLY A 28 17.98 -16.06 -30.33
C GLY A 28 17.25 -15.64 -29.04
N PHE A 29 16.51 -16.55 -28.43
CA PHE A 29 15.87 -16.28 -27.14
C PHE A 29 16.87 -16.14 -25.99
N CYS A 30 17.98 -16.86 -26.01
CA CYS A 30 19.04 -16.64 -25.02
C CYS A 30 19.61 -15.21 -25.12
N VAL A 31 19.81 -14.69 -26.33
CA VAL A 31 20.25 -13.30 -26.55
C VAL A 31 19.16 -12.32 -26.11
N TYR A 32 17.89 -12.58 -26.42
CA TYR A 32 16.77 -11.73 -26.03
C TYR A 32 16.65 -11.61 -24.51
N TYR A 33 16.62 -12.74 -23.79
CA TYR A 33 16.50 -12.77 -22.33
C TYR A 33 17.78 -12.38 -21.57
N HIS A 34 18.86 -12.12 -22.28
CA HIS A 34 20.04 -11.50 -21.68
C HIS A 34 19.75 -10.06 -21.21
N GLY A 35 18.82 -9.38 -21.86
CA GLY A 35 18.44 -8.00 -21.52
C GLY A 35 16.96 -7.82 -21.08
N HIS A 36 16.16 -8.89 -21.09
CA HIS A 36 14.73 -8.84 -20.78
C HIS A 36 14.38 -9.82 -19.67
N TYR A 37 13.41 -9.46 -18.86
CA TYR A 37 12.83 -10.38 -17.87
C TYR A 37 12.11 -11.53 -18.55
N PHE A 38 12.10 -12.70 -17.90
CA PHE A 38 11.30 -13.83 -18.35
C PHE A 38 9.80 -13.48 -18.39
N PRO A 39 9.00 -14.18 -19.24
CA PRO A 39 7.57 -14.00 -19.27
C PRO A 39 6.97 -14.23 -17.87
N HIS A 40 5.81 -13.60 -17.61
CA HIS A 40 5.10 -13.73 -16.34
C HIS A 40 5.91 -13.31 -15.10
N THR A 41 6.94 -12.45 -15.29
CA THR A 41 7.70 -11.86 -14.19
C THR A 41 6.95 -10.66 -13.61
N THR A 42 6.84 -10.65 -12.28
CA THR A 42 6.30 -9.54 -11.48
C THR A 42 7.34 -9.17 -10.44
N ILE A 43 7.70 -7.90 -10.36
CA ILE A 43 8.72 -7.38 -9.43
C ILE A 43 8.09 -6.26 -8.62
N GLY A 44 8.10 -6.39 -7.29
CA GLY A 44 7.48 -5.43 -6.40
C GLY A 44 6.02 -5.10 -6.76
N GLY A 45 5.25 -6.10 -7.22
CA GLY A 45 3.85 -5.93 -7.64
C GLY A 45 3.65 -5.43 -9.07
N ILE A 46 4.72 -5.01 -9.78
CA ILE A 46 4.64 -4.52 -11.17
C ILE A 46 4.93 -5.66 -12.16
N SER A 47 4.02 -5.87 -13.13
CA SER A 47 4.23 -6.81 -14.23
C SER A 47 5.27 -6.25 -15.20
N CYS A 48 6.37 -7.02 -15.40
CA CYS A 48 7.49 -6.64 -16.26
C CYS A 48 7.97 -7.79 -17.18
N GLY A 49 7.18 -8.84 -17.35
CA GLY A 49 7.51 -9.93 -18.26
C GLY A 49 7.80 -9.44 -19.68
N ASN A 50 8.89 -9.95 -20.28
CA ASN A 50 9.39 -9.55 -21.61
C ASN A 50 9.82 -8.06 -21.73
N GLN A 51 10.04 -7.37 -20.61
CA GLN A 51 10.50 -5.98 -20.56
C GLN A 51 11.94 -5.90 -20.10
N THR A 52 12.59 -4.80 -20.38
CA THR A 52 13.93 -4.49 -19.88
C THR A 52 13.90 -3.96 -18.46
N ALA A 53 15.06 -3.89 -17.81
CA ALA A 53 15.20 -3.23 -16.51
C ALA A 53 14.87 -1.73 -16.61
N ASP A 54 15.22 -1.10 -17.70
CA ASP A 54 14.94 0.33 -17.95
C ASP A 54 13.43 0.58 -18.10
N ASP A 55 12.68 -0.35 -18.71
CA ASP A 55 11.21 -0.27 -18.79
C ASP A 55 10.56 -0.35 -17.41
N LEU A 56 11.07 -1.24 -16.55
CA LEU A 56 10.60 -1.37 -15.17
C LEU A 56 10.91 -0.11 -14.36
N GLU A 57 12.11 0.43 -14.50
CA GLU A 57 12.51 1.69 -13.87
C GLU A 57 11.62 2.85 -14.32
N ALA A 58 11.35 2.96 -15.63
CA ALA A 58 10.46 3.98 -16.18
C ALA A 58 9.03 3.86 -15.59
N LYS A 59 8.54 2.64 -15.38
CA LYS A 59 7.25 2.41 -14.70
C LYS A 59 7.25 2.86 -13.24
N ASN A 60 8.34 2.60 -12.49
CA ASN A 60 8.48 3.05 -11.12
C ASN A 60 8.50 4.59 -11.04
N ILE A 61 9.22 5.24 -11.95
CA ILE A 61 9.25 6.71 -12.05
C ILE A 61 7.85 7.26 -12.36
N ALA A 62 7.16 6.68 -13.35
CA ALA A 62 5.81 7.10 -13.69
C ALA A 62 4.82 6.88 -12.54
N SER A 63 4.96 5.79 -11.81
CA SER A 63 4.16 5.51 -10.61
C SER A 63 4.36 6.59 -9.53
N ALA A 64 5.62 7.01 -9.30
CA ALA A 64 5.92 8.08 -8.37
C ALA A 64 5.33 9.44 -8.80
N GLN A 65 5.46 9.78 -10.08
CA GLN A 65 4.95 11.03 -10.64
C GLN A 65 3.42 11.16 -10.56
N ASN A 66 2.72 10.03 -10.64
CA ASN A 66 1.25 9.98 -10.60
C ASN A 66 0.71 9.54 -9.23
N TYR A 67 1.56 9.46 -8.21
CA TYR A 67 1.15 9.02 -6.89
C TYR A 67 0.16 10.00 -6.25
N GLN A 68 -0.92 9.46 -5.73
CA GLN A 68 -1.91 10.20 -4.96
C GLN A 68 -2.35 9.36 -3.76
N LEU A 69 -2.35 9.96 -2.58
CA LEU A 69 -2.89 9.39 -1.37
C LEU A 69 -4.25 10.01 -1.07
N HIS A 70 -5.29 9.20 -1.07
CA HIS A 70 -6.64 9.59 -0.69
C HIS A 70 -6.87 9.27 0.78
N ILE A 71 -7.05 10.30 1.59
CA ILE A 71 -7.22 10.19 3.04
C ILE A 71 -8.70 10.37 3.36
N THR A 72 -9.24 9.50 4.20
CA THR A 72 -10.61 9.61 4.71
C THR A 72 -10.55 9.81 6.22
N ASP A 73 -11.19 10.87 6.73
CA ASP A 73 -11.26 11.15 8.16
C ASP A 73 -12.43 10.42 8.85
N ARG A 74 -12.53 10.57 10.18
CA ARG A 74 -13.60 9.97 11.00
C ARG A 74 -15.02 10.37 10.57
N LYS A 75 -15.21 11.59 10.05
CA LYS A 75 -16.51 12.06 9.56
C LYS A 75 -16.81 11.65 8.12
N GLY A 76 -15.87 10.96 7.45
CA GLY A 76 -16.01 10.50 6.07
C GLY A 76 -15.60 11.51 5.01
N ASN A 77 -15.02 12.66 5.40
CA ASN A 77 -14.48 13.60 4.44
C ASN A 77 -13.21 13.06 3.81
N LYS A 78 -12.99 13.46 2.57
CA LYS A 78 -11.89 12.97 1.75
C LYS A 78 -10.93 14.09 1.42
N TYR A 79 -9.65 13.80 1.59
CA TYR A 79 -8.53 14.67 1.24
C TYR A 79 -7.63 13.94 0.26
N THR A 80 -6.90 14.67 -0.56
CA THR A 80 -5.94 14.07 -1.51
C THR A 80 -4.62 14.80 -1.40
N LEU A 81 -3.55 14.03 -1.18
CA LEU A 81 -2.17 14.49 -1.26
C LEU A 81 -1.57 13.96 -2.55
N SER A 82 -1.08 14.87 -3.41
CA SER A 82 -0.42 14.50 -4.66
C SER A 82 1.09 14.40 -4.43
N GLY A 83 1.70 13.32 -4.91
CA GLY A 83 3.13 13.08 -4.75
C GLY A 83 4.01 14.21 -5.30
N SER A 84 3.54 14.91 -6.35
CA SER A 84 4.21 16.10 -6.89
C SER A 84 4.39 17.22 -5.86
N ASP A 85 3.44 17.37 -4.91
CA ASP A 85 3.39 18.48 -3.98
C ASP A 85 4.38 18.33 -2.83
N PHE A 86 4.82 17.07 -2.55
CA PHE A 86 5.86 16.76 -1.57
C PHE A 86 7.08 16.04 -2.18
N SER A 87 7.32 16.25 -3.49
CA SER A 87 8.50 15.74 -4.22
C SER A 87 8.69 14.23 -4.13
N TYR A 88 7.58 13.46 -4.19
CA TYR A 88 7.64 12.00 -4.17
C TYR A 88 8.31 11.46 -5.43
N THR A 89 9.46 10.81 -5.28
CA THR A 89 10.30 10.36 -6.39
C THR A 89 10.82 8.95 -6.17
N TYR A 90 10.96 8.19 -7.26
CA TYR A 90 11.61 6.88 -7.23
C TYR A 90 13.13 7.01 -7.14
N LYS A 91 13.74 6.32 -6.17
CA LYS A 91 15.19 6.24 -6.04
C LYS A 91 15.72 5.07 -6.84
N ARG A 92 16.53 5.36 -7.85
CA ARG A 92 17.21 4.34 -8.64
C ARG A 92 18.20 3.57 -7.78
N SER A 93 18.06 2.25 -7.71
CA SER A 93 18.96 1.37 -6.95
C SER A 93 19.92 0.58 -7.84
N GLY A 94 19.55 0.38 -9.12
CA GLY A 94 20.25 -0.52 -10.04
C GLY A 94 20.00 -2.00 -9.76
N GLU A 95 19.11 -2.32 -8.82
CA GLU A 95 18.75 -3.70 -8.52
C GLU A 95 17.99 -4.35 -9.67
N GLU A 96 17.22 -3.55 -10.44
CA GLU A 96 16.49 -3.99 -11.62
C GLU A 96 17.41 -4.66 -12.65
N GLN A 97 18.55 -4.03 -12.97
CA GLN A 97 19.54 -4.59 -13.88
C GLN A 97 20.19 -5.84 -13.30
N SER A 98 20.40 -5.88 -12.00
CA SER A 98 20.96 -7.05 -11.32
C SER A 98 20.04 -8.26 -11.41
N LEU A 99 18.73 -8.06 -11.26
CA LEU A 99 17.72 -9.12 -11.38
C LEU A 99 17.70 -9.75 -12.78
N VAL A 100 17.78 -8.95 -13.84
CA VAL A 100 17.91 -9.48 -15.22
C VAL A 100 19.16 -10.34 -15.38
N LYS A 101 20.31 -9.89 -14.85
CA LYS A 101 21.59 -10.62 -14.94
C LYS A 101 21.61 -11.91 -14.14
N GLN A 102 20.83 -12.04 -13.09
CA GLN A 102 20.74 -13.24 -12.26
C GLN A 102 19.86 -14.33 -12.86
N GLN A 103 19.11 -14.04 -13.93
CA GLN A 103 18.27 -15.03 -14.60
C GLN A 103 19.12 -16.16 -15.19
N LYS A 104 18.67 -17.39 -15.02
CA LYS A 104 19.27 -18.57 -15.65
C LYS A 104 18.83 -18.67 -17.12
N ILE A 105 19.42 -17.86 -17.98
CA ILE A 105 19.00 -17.64 -19.38
C ILE A 105 18.81 -18.94 -20.15
N LEU A 106 19.65 -19.96 -19.93
CA LEU A 106 19.53 -21.25 -20.59
C LEU A 106 18.24 -22.02 -20.22
N LEU A 107 17.57 -21.63 -19.14
CA LEU A 107 16.31 -22.24 -18.73
C LEU A 107 15.06 -21.48 -19.25
N TRP A 108 15.24 -20.57 -20.20
CA TRP A 108 14.11 -19.79 -20.74
C TRP A 108 12.92 -20.64 -21.22
N PRO A 109 13.09 -21.84 -21.83
CA PRO A 109 11.93 -22.63 -22.24
C PRO A 109 11.06 -23.11 -21.07
N VAL A 110 11.68 -23.34 -19.91
CA VAL A 110 10.96 -23.71 -18.67
C VAL A 110 10.29 -22.48 -18.07
N ALA A 111 10.98 -21.34 -18.13
CA ALA A 111 10.47 -20.06 -17.60
C ALA A 111 9.19 -19.57 -18.31
N LEU A 112 8.93 -20.00 -19.55
CA LEU A 112 7.69 -19.70 -20.28
C LEU A 112 6.43 -20.19 -19.54
N PHE A 113 6.56 -21.24 -18.74
CA PHE A 113 5.44 -21.91 -18.06
C PHE A 113 5.41 -21.61 -16.55
N GLN A 114 6.32 -20.76 -16.06
CA GLN A 114 6.45 -20.44 -14.65
C GLN A 114 6.08 -18.98 -14.39
N LYS A 115 5.52 -18.70 -13.21
CA LYS A 115 5.35 -17.35 -12.69
C LYS A 115 6.57 -17.00 -11.86
N HIS A 116 7.15 -15.84 -12.15
CA HIS A 116 8.31 -15.32 -11.42
C HIS A 116 7.86 -14.12 -10.60
N GLN A 117 7.69 -14.31 -9.29
CA GLN A 117 7.38 -13.23 -8.37
C GLN A 117 8.65 -12.91 -7.58
N ILE A 118 9.08 -11.68 -7.66
CA ILE A 118 10.29 -11.17 -7.00
C ILE A 118 9.88 -9.97 -6.16
N ASP A 119 10.17 -10.06 -4.87
CA ASP A 119 10.00 -8.92 -3.97
C ASP A 119 11.21 -7.99 -4.14
N LEU A 120 10.97 -6.80 -4.60
CA LEU A 120 11.94 -5.72 -4.66
C LEU A 120 11.49 -4.64 -3.70
N ASN A 121 12.35 -4.30 -2.75
CA ASN A 121 12.09 -3.18 -1.86
C ASN A 121 12.32 -1.88 -2.64
N ARG A 122 11.26 -1.35 -3.22
CA ARG A 122 11.31 -0.12 -4.01
C ARG A 122 11.53 1.06 -3.07
N SER A 123 12.63 1.75 -3.25
CA SER A 123 12.94 2.93 -2.46
C SER A 123 12.36 4.17 -3.12
N PHE A 124 11.49 4.87 -2.40
CA PHE A 124 11.01 6.20 -2.77
C PHE A 124 11.57 7.22 -1.81
N HIS A 125 11.66 8.45 -2.27
CA HIS A 125 12.03 9.61 -1.46
C HIS A 125 10.96 10.67 -1.59
N TYR A 126 10.75 11.42 -0.52
CA TYR A 126 9.89 12.59 -0.50
C TYR A 126 10.44 13.65 0.45
N ASP A 127 9.95 14.87 0.30
CA ASP A 127 10.26 15.98 1.20
C ASP A 127 9.31 15.93 2.39
N GLU A 128 9.81 15.49 3.55
CA GLU A 128 9.05 15.41 4.80
C GLU A 128 8.56 16.78 5.27
N THR A 129 9.32 17.84 5.01
CA THR A 129 8.93 19.21 5.40
C THR A 129 7.72 19.66 4.57
N ALA A 130 7.76 19.44 3.26
CA ALA A 130 6.66 19.74 2.38
C ALA A 130 5.41 18.89 2.72
N LEU A 131 5.60 17.59 2.99
CA LEU A 131 4.52 16.70 3.40
C LEU A 131 3.85 17.19 4.69
N ASN A 132 4.64 17.56 5.70
CA ASN A 132 4.11 18.07 6.97
C ASN A 132 3.32 19.36 6.77
N GLN A 133 3.83 20.30 5.95
CA GLN A 133 3.11 21.55 5.62
C GLN A 133 1.78 21.29 4.90
N LEU A 134 1.76 20.34 3.96
CA LEU A 134 0.53 19.94 3.27
C LEU A 134 -0.46 19.28 4.23
N THR A 135 0.03 18.46 5.15
CA THR A 135 -0.80 17.83 6.18
C THR A 135 -1.41 18.87 7.10
N ASP A 136 -0.62 19.85 7.56
CA ASP A 136 -1.09 20.94 8.42
C ASP A 136 -2.14 21.85 7.73
N ALA A 137 -2.14 21.88 6.41
CA ALA A 137 -3.12 22.64 5.62
C ALA A 137 -4.44 21.90 5.37
N LEU A 138 -4.55 20.63 5.80
CA LEU A 138 -5.79 19.86 5.65
C LEU A 138 -6.91 20.46 6.51
N ALA A 139 -8.12 20.50 5.97
CA ALA A 139 -9.27 21.04 6.69
C ALA A 139 -9.65 20.28 7.97
N ILE A 140 -9.07 19.10 8.20
CA ILE A 140 -9.20 18.35 9.45
C ILE A 140 -8.67 19.15 10.66
N PHE A 141 -7.72 20.08 10.43
CA PHE A 141 -7.15 20.96 11.46
C PHE A 141 -7.85 22.33 11.56
N ASP A 142 -8.89 22.59 10.75
CA ASP A 142 -9.66 23.83 10.85
C ASP A 142 -10.45 23.86 12.17
N PRO A 143 -10.26 24.89 13.03
CA PRO A 143 -10.99 24.99 14.29
C PRO A 143 -12.51 24.96 14.16
N SER A 144 -13.06 25.40 13.03
CA SER A 144 -14.49 25.36 12.78
C SER A 144 -15.03 23.95 12.51
N TYR A 145 -14.15 23.03 12.15
CA TYR A 145 -14.46 21.63 11.89
C TYR A 145 -14.32 20.74 13.12
N ILE A 146 -13.53 21.18 14.11
CA ILE A 146 -13.16 20.39 15.28
C ILE A 146 -14.31 20.38 16.29
N GLU A 147 -14.69 19.17 16.70
CA GLU A 147 -15.59 18.91 17.83
C GLU A 147 -14.79 18.19 18.92
N ALA A 148 -14.72 18.80 20.11
CA ALA A 148 -14.02 18.18 21.23
C ALA A 148 -14.74 16.90 21.71
N PRO A 149 -14.01 15.89 22.22
CA PRO A 149 -14.65 14.75 22.85
C PRO A 149 -15.36 15.20 24.13
N GLU A 150 -16.54 14.64 24.36
CA GLU A 150 -17.30 14.86 25.60
C GLU A 150 -17.27 13.62 26.47
N ASN A 151 -17.06 13.81 27.76
CA ASN A 151 -17.04 12.70 28.72
C ASN A 151 -18.44 12.21 29.05
N ALA A 152 -18.58 10.93 29.35
CA ALA A 152 -19.76 10.40 29.94
C ALA A 152 -20.04 11.09 31.29
N HIS A 153 -21.30 11.37 31.55
CA HIS A 153 -21.72 12.01 32.79
C HIS A 153 -23.13 11.62 33.17
N LEU A 154 -23.48 11.88 34.41
CA LEU A 154 -24.84 11.66 34.90
C LEU A 154 -25.65 12.94 34.72
N ARG A 155 -26.81 12.83 34.11
CA ARG A 155 -27.85 13.85 34.13
C ARG A 155 -28.85 13.53 35.24
N ILE A 156 -28.87 14.37 36.27
CA ILE A 156 -29.75 14.20 37.44
C ILE A 156 -30.97 15.10 37.24
N THR A 157 -32.16 14.53 37.48
CA THR A 157 -33.44 15.23 37.55
C THR A 157 -33.98 15.14 38.99
N ASP A 158 -35.09 15.80 39.26
CA ASP A 158 -35.64 15.84 40.63
C ASP A 158 -35.96 14.45 41.21
N ASP A 159 -36.35 13.50 40.33
CA ASP A 159 -36.84 12.17 40.74
C ASP A 159 -36.00 11.01 40.14
N ASP A 160 -35.01 11.29 39.25
CA ASP A 160 -34.29 10.22 38.54
C ASP A 160 -32.92 10.68 38.05
N TYR A 161 -32.09 9.78 37.51
CA TYR A 161 -30.88 10.10 36.81
C TYR A 161 -30.75 9.25 35.53
N THR A 162 -30.02 9.76 34.56
CA THR A 162 -29.68 9.06 33.32
C THR A 162 -28.19 9.19 33.04
N ILE A 163 -27.56 8.09 32.58
CA ILE A 163 -26.20 8.12 32.10
C ILE A 163 -26.25 8.70 30.68
N VAL A 164 -25.56 9.82 30.47
CA VAL A 164 -25.26 10.37 29.15
C VAL A 164 -23.93 9.82 28.71
N ASN A 165 -23.93 9.04 27.63
CA ASN A 165 -22.72 8.41 27.10
C ASN A 165 -21.76 9.49 26.59
N GLU A 166 -20.49 9.14 26.53
CA GLU A 166 -19.44 9.94 25.94
C GLU A 166 -19.65 10.14 24.45
N THR A 167 -19.15 11.25 23.95
CA THR A 167 -19.07 11.55 22.51
C THR A 167 -17.60 11.58 22.10
N PRO A 168 -17.18 10.78 21.10
CA PRO A 168 -15.75 10.66 20.73
C PRO A 168 -15.19 11.94 20.11
N GLY A 169 -16.00 12.86 19.58
CA GLY A 169 -15.50 14.05 18.90
C GLY A 169 -14.67 13.74 17.66
N ASN A 170 -13.93 14.75 17.18
CA ASN A 170 -12.99 14.60 16.05
C ASN A 170 -11.73 15.48 16.20
N THR A 171 -11.36 15.85 17.43
CA THR A 171 -10.14 16.62 17.69
C THR A 171 -8.92 15.83 17.20
N PRO A 172 -8.16 16.33 16.18
CA PRO A 172 -7.08 15.57 15.57
C PRO A 172 -5.82 15.62 16.43
N ILE A 173 -5.10 14.48 16.49
CA ILE A 173 -3.76 14.39 17.06
C ILE A 173 -2.76 14.46 15.91
N ARG A 174 -2.16 15.63 15.71
CA ARG A 174 -1.30 15.96 14.56
C ARG A 174 -0.22 14.90 14.30
N ASP A 175 0.52 14.55 15.32
CA ASP A 175 1.68 13.66 15.17
C ASP A 175 1.26 12.23 14.79
N GLU A 176 0.13 11.74 15.27
CA GLU A 176 -0.39 10.43 14.86
C GLU A 176 -0.92 10.45 13.43
N ILE A 177 -1.54 11.53 12.98
CA ILE A 177 -1.97 11.69 11.58
C ILE A 177 -0.76 11.70 10.65
N ILE A 178 0.28 12.48 10.96
CA ILE A 178 1.52 12.51 10.17
C ILE A 178 2.14 11.13 10.08
N LYS A 179 2.22 10.42 11.19
CA LYS A 179 2.79 9.08 11.27
C LYS A 179 2.00 8.05 10.41
N GLU A 180 0.67 8.10 10.43
CA GLU A 180 -0.15 7.23 9.58
C GLU A 180 0.00 7.58 8.10
N ILE A 181 0.07 8.87 7.76
CA ILE A 181 0.29 9.33 6.39
C ILE A 181 1.66 8.88 5.89
N GLN A 182 2.74 9.08 6.67
CA GLN A 182 4.09 8.65 6.31
C GLN A 182 4.13 7.14 6.10
N LYS A 183 3.53 6.39 7.02
CA LYS A 183 3.45 4.93 6.88
C LYS A 183 2.72 4.50 5.61
N ALA A 184 1.59 5.10 5.28
CA ALA A 184 0.85 4.80 4.06
C ALA A 184 1.67 5.11 2.78
N ILE A 185 2.44 6.22 2.79
CA ILE A 185 3.34 6.59 1.70
C ILE A 185 4.49 5.59 1.57
N ASP A 186 5.12 5.19 2.67
CA ASP A 186 6.21 4.22 2.70
C ASP A 186 5.74 2.84 2.22
N ASP A 187 4.54 2.44 2.59
CA ASP A 187 3.89 1.20 2.15
C ASP A 187 3.30 1.33 0.72
N GLN A 188 3.42 2.49 0.08
CA GLN A 188 2.92 2.79 -1.27
C GLN A 188 1.39 2.60 -1.40
N GLU A 189 0.66 2.80 -0.32
CA GLU A 189 -0.79 2.80 -0.33
C GLU A 189 -1.34 4.04 -1.05
N THR A 190 -2.47 3.89 -1.70
CA THR A 190 -3.16 5.00 -2.39
C THR A 190 -4.40 5.47 -1.66
N THR A 191 -4.77 4.76 -0.59
CA THR A 191 -5.93 5.08 0.24
C THR A 191 -5.58 4.89 1.71
N LEU A 192 -5.98 5.84 2.55
CA LEU A 192 -5.80 5.80 3.99
C LEU A 192 -7.10 6.20 4.67
N THR A 193 -7.59 5.39 5.59
CA THR A 193 -8.64 5.79 6.52
C THR A 193 -7.97 6.02 7.87
N LEU A 194 -8.04 7.25 8.39
CA LEU A 194 -7.44 7.59 9.67
C LEU A 194 -8.06 6.78 10.80
N SER A 195 -7.21 6.15 11.60
CA SER A 195 -7.64 5.34 12.73
C SER A 195 -8.10 6.18 13.91
N ASP A 196 -8.73 5.54 14.89
CA ASP A 196 -9.13 6.18 16.15
C ASP A 196 -7.93 6.69 16.98
N ALA A 197 -6.72 6.25 16.69
CA ALA A 197 -5.50 6.77 17.32
C ALA A 197 -5.17 8.20 16.89
N CYS A 198 -5.68 8.61 15.73
CA CYS A 198 -5.50 9.95 15.18
C CYS A 198 -6.35 11.03 15.87
N TYR A 199 -7.16 10.65 16.86
CA TYR A 199 -8.10 11.58 17.50
C TYR A 199 -8.04 11.49 19.00
N GLU A 200 -8.27 12.64 19.67
CA GLU A 200 -8.45 12.66 21.12
C GLU A 200 -9.66 11.82 21.53
N LYS A 201 -9.56 11.20 22.68
CA LYS A 201 -10.62 10.34 23.27
C LYS A 201 -11.20 11.02 24.49
N PRO A 202 -12.49 10.76 24.78
CA PRO A 202 -13.06 11.09 26.09
C PRO A 202 -12.20 10.47 27.20
N SER A 203 -12.01 11.20 28.28
CA SER A 203 -11.25 10.71 29.45
C SER A 203 -12.10 9.89 30.42
N VAL A 204 -13.44 9.96 30.28
CA VAL A 204 -14.41 9.17 31.07
C VAL A 204 -15.44 8.58 30.09
N THR A 205 -15.61 7.26 30.16
CA THR A 205 -16.61 6.51 29.40
C THR A 205 -17.77 6.06 30.32
N ALA A 206 -18.89 5.69 29.72
CA ALA A 206 -20.08 5.24 30.50
C ALA A 206 -19.76 3.95 31.31
N ASP A 207 -18.79 3.16 30.87
CA ASP A 207 -18.38 1.91 31.51
C ASP A 207 -17.32 2.12 32.62
N ASP A 208 -16.83 3.36 32.80
CA ASP A 208 -15.81 3.64 33.80
C ASP A 208 -16.31 3.45 35.26
N GLN A 209 -15.43 2.93 36.08
CA GLN A 209 -15.71 2.69 37.50
C GLN A 209 -16.21 3.95 38.24
N GLN A 210 -15.72 5.13 37.81
CA GLN A 210 -16.14 6.41 38.38
C GLN A 210 -17.65 6.68 38.18
N ILE A 211 -18.18 6.32 37.00
CA ILE A 211 -19.61 6.43 36.71
C ILE A 211 -20.40 5.41 37.58
N ALA A 212 -19.93 4.16 37.62
CA ALA A 212 -20.57 3.11 38.41
C ALA A 212 -20.60 3.44 39.92
N ASP A 213 -19.52 3.99 40.47
CA ASP A 213 -19.44 4.41 41.87
C ASP A 213 -20.41 5.55 42.16
N THR A 214 -20.52 6.52 41.25
CA THR A 214 -21.44 7.67 41.39
C THR A 214 -22.90 7.20 41.33
N VAL A 215 -23.23 6.30 40.41
CA VAL A 215 -24.57 5.65 40.36
C VAL A 215 -24.88 4.95 41.67
N SER A 216 -23.96 4.14 42.20
CA SER A 216 -24.17 3.41 43.46
C SER A 216 -24.38 4.36 44.64
N GLN A 217 -23.78 5.52 44.68
CA GLN A 217 -24.01 6.56 45.70
C GLN A 217 -25.39 7.18 45.55
N LEU A 218 -25.80 7.56 44.33
CA LEU A 218 -27.11 8.14 44.04
C LEU A 218 -28.24 7.18 44.44
N ASP A 219 -28.14 5.91 44.10
CA ASP A 219 -29.12 4.88 44.48
C ASP A 219 -29.32 4.82 45.99
N ARG A 220 -28.21 4.91 46.75
CA ARG A 220 -28.29 4.94 48.23
C ARG A 220 -29.00 6.19 48.75
N TYR A 221 -28.72 7.35 48.16
CA TYR A 221 -29.37 8.60 48.57
C TYR A 221 -30.86 8.60 48.23
N MET A 222 -31.23 8.14 47.04
CA MET A 222 -32.62 8.07 46.60
C MET A 222 -33.42 7.07 47.47
N ALA A 223 -32.84 5.91 47.79
CA ALA A 223 -33.46 4.94 48.70
C ALA A 223 -33.67 5.49 50.12
N ALA A 224 -32.80 6.37 50.60
CA ALA A 224 -32.90 6.97 51.91
C ALA A 224 -33.94 8.11 52.01
N THR A 225 -34.31 8.73 50.88
CA THR A 225 -35.25 9.87 50.81
C THR A 225 -36.71 9.43 50.73
N VAL A 226 -36.98 8.16 50.39
CA VAL A 226 -38.33 7.56 50.23
C VAL A 226 -38.86 6.96 51.53
N THR A 227 -38.11 7.00 52.64
CA THR A 227 -38.52 6.51 53.96
C THR A 227 -38.94 7.67 54.87
#